data_a44eeac585db242aee3962abf7027d1a
#
_entry.id   a44eeac585db242aee3962abf7027d1a
#
_cell.length_a   1.000
_cell.length_b   1.000
_cell.length_c   1.000
_cell.angle_alpha   90.00
_cell.angle_beta   90.00
_cell.angle_gamma   90.00
#
_symmetry.space_group_name_H-M   'P 1'
#
loop_
_entity.id
_entity.type
_entity.pdbx_description
1 polymer ?
#
loop_
_entity_poly.entity_id
_entity_poly.type
_entity_poly.pdbx_seq_one_letter_code
_entity_poly.pdbx_strand_id
1 'polypeptide(L)'
;VKRATFESGGDDCPHVTERHPRMGDLSQMLFRSGCTMSPAMSGGKIPQSRWSFIQGKMKDLSEGEHDCTEVLYGLREIKSNWELSMIKESGEVNRSMFEAIRDSGGLGKTELEMAGVAEEVSRSSGFGGRIRMRKWPMDCDRVVIAAGRSGGVPSYFDSAVGGLGASPVSSLGAGFAKVRQNEPVLVDIVHLHRGYVSDC
;
A
#
# COMPACT_ATOMS: atom_id res chain seq x y z
N VAL A 1 -14.95 -6.87 10.61
CA VAL A 1 -15.34 -8.27 10.77
C VAL A 1 -16.04 -8.77 9.51
N LYS A 2 -17.19 -8.22 9.09
CA LYS A 2 -17.94 -8.67 7.89
C LYS A 2 -17.08 -8.77 6.63
N ARG A 3 -16.19 -7.80 6.40
CA ARG A 3 -15.29 -7.81 5.26
C ARG A 3 -14.20 -8.87 5.39
N ALA A 4 -13.58 -9.00 6.56
CA ALA A 4 -12.56 -10.02 6.79
C ALA A 4 -13.14 -11.43 6.61
N THR A 5 -14.35 -11.68 7.10
CA THR A 5 -15.07 -12.95 6.89
C THR A 5 -15.33 -13.21 5.40
N PHE A 6 -15.73 -12.18 4.65
CA PHE A 6 -15.95 -12.31 3.21
C PHE A 6 -14.63 -12.59 2.45
N GLU A 7 -13.57 -11.87 2.76
CA GLU A 7 -12.26 -12.04 2.11
C GLU A 7 -11.57 -13.36 2.47
N SER A 8 -11.89 -13.93 3.63
CA SER A 8 -11.36 -15.22 4.09
C SER A 8 -12.17 -16.45 3.63
N GLY A 9 -13.19 -16.26 2.79
CA GLY A 9 -13.99 -17.37 2.26
C GLY A 9 -15.32 -17.61 2.99
N GLY A 10 -15.79 -16.63 3.78
CA GLY A 10 -17.06 -16.69 4.46
C GLY A 10 -17.06 -17.59 5.70
N ASP A 11 -18.20 -18.22 5.98
CA ASP A 11 -18.39 -19.04 7.19
C ASP A 11 -17.61 -20.38 7.13
N ASP A 12 -17.14 -20.78 5.96
CA ASP A 12 -16.34 -22.01 5.76
C ASP A 12 -14.82 -21.74 5.97
N CYS A 13 -14.43 -20.54 6.37
CA CYS A 13 -13.03 -20.22 6.65
C CYS A 13 -12.52 -21.01 7.87
N PRO A 14 -11.38 -21.73 7.75
CA PRO A 14 -10.80 -22.45 8.88
C PRO A 14 -10.24 -21.53 9.97
N HIS A 15 -10.19 -20.21 9.71
CA HIS A 15 -9.73 -19.22 10.67
C HIS A 15 -10.92 -18.60 11.40
N VAL A 16 -10.91 -18.66 12.71
CA VAL A 16 -11.94 -18.05 13.55
C VAL A 16 -11.83 -16.54 13.48
N THR A 17 -12.88 -15.88 13.00
CA THR A 17 -12.99 -14.41 13.00
C THR A 17 -13.95 -13.99 14.11
N GLU A 18 -13.44 -13.54 15.24
CA GLU A 18 -14.27 -13.01 16.30
C GLU A 18 -14.71 -11.57 16.02
N ARG A 19 -15.96 -11.26 16.36
CA ARG A 19 -16.45 -9.88 16.34
C ARG A 19 -15.87 -9.13 17.53
N HIS A 20 -15.07 -8.10 17.22
CA HIS A 20 -14.59 -7.19 18.24
C HIS A 20 -15.28 -5.82 18.07
N PRO A 21 -16.29 -5.50 18.85
CA PRO A 21 -17.09 -4.29 18.65
C PRO A 21 -16.38 -3.00 19.04
N ARG A 22 -15.46 -3.03 20.01
CA ARG A 22 -14.76 -1.85 20.51
C ARG A 22 -13.32 -2.15 20.92
N MET A 23 -12.43 -1.18 20.70
CA MET A 23 -11.02 -1.27 21.15
C MET A 23 -10.88 -1.36 22.68
N GLY A 24 -11.89 -0.86 23.45
CA GLY A 24 -11.88 -0.96 24.90
C GLY A 24 -12.01 -2.39 25.44
N ASP A 25 -12.53 -3.31 24.62
CA ASP A 25 -12.75 -4.70 25.04
C ASP A 25 -11.59 -5.62 24.61
N LEU A 26 -10.52 -5.07 24.03
CA LEU A 26 -9.39 -5.83 23.47
C LEU A 26 -8.73 -6.72 24.53
N SER A 27 -8.50 -6.21 25.73
CA SER A 27 -7.89 -6.95 26.83
C SER A 27 -8.75 -8.15 27.26
N GLN A 28 -10.07 -7.94 27.39
CA GLN A 28 -11.01 -9.01 27.74
C GLN A 28 -11.10 -10.07 26.65
N MET A 29 -11.05 -9.65 25.38
CA MET A 29 -11.08 -10.57 24.25
C MET A 29 -9.83 -11.47 24.24
N LEU A 30 -8.65 -10.89 24.39
CA LEU A 30 -7.39 -11.64 24.46
C LEU A 30 -7.36 -12.60 25.65
N PHE A 31 -7.85 -12.19 26.80
CA PHE A 31 -7.98 -13.05 27.98
C PHE A 31 -8.93 -14.22 27.73
N ARG A 32 -10.10 -13.97 27.13
CA ARG A 32 -11.07 -15.03 26.76
C ARG A 32 -10.53 -15.99 25.71
N SER A 33 -9.65 -15.54 24.84
CA SER A 33 -8.97 -16.39 23.84
C SER A 33 -7.86 -17.26 24.44
N GLY A 34 -7.68 -17.25 25.76
CA GLY A 34 -6.62 -18.02 26.42
C GLY A 34 -5.23 -17.48 26.21
N CYS A 35 -5.10 -16.21 25.82
CA CYS A 35 -3.81 -15.56 25.68
C CYS A 35 -3.19 -15.35 27.08
N THR A 36 -2.21 -16.17 27.42
CA THR A 36 -1.50 -16.14 28.71
C THR A 36 -0.16 -15.42 28.63
N MET A 37 0.23 -14.98 27.43
CA MET A 37 1.49 -14.28 27.18
C MET A 37 1.26 -12.77 27.05
N SER A 38 2.26 -12.01 27.44
CA SER A 38 2.24 -10.56 27.22
C SER A 38 2.14 -10.23 25.72
N PRO A 39 1.14 -9.45 25.30
CA PRO A 39 0.98 -9.13 23.90
C PRO A 39 2.11 -8.22 23.43
N ALA A 40 2.70 -8.56 22.29
CA ALA A 40 3.67 -7.73 21.59
C ALA A 40 2.99 -7.00 20.43
N MET A 41 3.44 -5.80 20.12
CA MET A 41 2.88 -4.98 19.05
C MET A 41 3.97 -4.37 18.17
N SER A 42 3.66 -4.21 16.88
CA SER A 42 4.52 -3.45 15.97
C SER A 42 4.29 -1.95 16.16
N GLY A 43 5.13 -1.31 16.96
CA GLY A 43 5.01 0.11 17.34
C GLY A 43 5.66 1.07 16.34
N GLY A 44 6.62 0.63 15.55
CA GLY A 44 7.49 1.49 14.74
C GLY A 44 6.81 2.31 13.63
N LYS A 45 5.52 2.07 13.36
CA LYS A 45 4.74 2.77 12.30
C LYS A 45 3.42 3.35 12.81
N ILE A 46 3.20 3.34 14.10
CA ILE A 46 1.97 3.85 14.71
C ILE A 46 2.24 5.26 15.25
N PRO A 47 1.38 6.26 14.95
CA PRO A 47 1.50 7.58 15.58
C PRO A 47 1.53 7.49 17.11
N GLN A 48 2.37 8.28 17.75
CA GLN A 48 2.60 8.25 19.20
C GLN A 48 1.31 8.30 20.02
N SER A 49 0.37 9.15 19.65
CA SER A 49 -0.92 9.27 20.33
C SER A 49 -1.75 7.97 20.27
N ARG A 50 -1.67 7.28 19.15
CA ARG A 50 -2.35 6.00 18.93
C ARG A 50 -1.67 4.88 19.72
N TRP A 51 -0.35 4.89 19.73
CA TRP A 51 0.46 3.97 20.54
C TRP A 51 0.12 4.10 22.01
N SER A 52 0.19 5.31 22.59
CA SER A 52 -0.16 5.57 23.98
C SER A 52 -1.58 5.17 24.35
N PHE A 53 -2.55 5.39 23.43
CA PHE A 53 -3.92 4.94 23.62
C PHE A 53 -4.01 3.41 23.71
N ILE A 54 -3.35 2.67 22.82
CA ILE A 54 -3.37 1.21 22.81
C ILE A 54 -2.69 0.67 24.07
N GLN A 55 -1.52 1.19 24.42
CA GLN A 55 -0.80 0.82 25.65
C GLN A 55 -1.67 0.99 26.89
N GLY A 56 -2.37 2.12 27.02
CA GLY A 56 -3.28 2.37 28.12
C GLY A 56 -4.42 1.36 28.22
N LYS A 57 -4.86 0.77 27.09
CA LYS A 57 -5.89 -0.28 27.05
C LYS A 57 -5.37 -1.69 27.30
N MET A 58 -4.06 -1.90 27.16
CA MET A 58 -3.39 -3.20 27.35
C MET A 58 -2.61 -3.28 28.65
N LYS A 59 -2.68 -2.25 29.49
CA LYS A 59 -1.90 -2.11 30.71
C LYS A 59 -2.02 -3.31 31.66
N ASP A 60 -3.20 -3.91 31.69
CA ASP A 60 -3.50 -5.07 32.54
C ASP A 60 -2.96 -6.40 31.98
N LEU A 61 -2.47 -6.41 30.73
CA LEU A 61 -2.02 -7.61 30.03
C LEU A 61 -0.50 -7.65 29.80
N SER A 62 0.19 -6.54 29.98
CA SER A 62 1.62 -6.44 29.65
C SER A 62 2.48 -6.17 30.89
N GLU A 63 3.38 -7.05 31.21
CA GLU A 63 4.47 -6.81 32.16
C GLU A 63 5.62 -5.97 31.56
N GLY A 64 5.44 -5.42 30.34
CA GLY A 64 6.44 -4.60 29.65
C GLY A 64 6.04 -4.25 28.22
N GLU A 65 6.81 -3.33 27.64
CA GLU A 65 6.68 -2.97 26.24
C GLU A 65 7.48 -3.93 25.37
N HIS A 66 6.79 -4.69 24.50
CA HIS A 66 7.45 -5.57 23.55
C HIS A 66 7.13 -5.07 22.12
N ASP A 67 8.13 -4.54 21.45
CA ASP A 67 8.04 -4.24 20.01
C ASP A 67 8.40 -5.50 19.20
N CYS A 68 7.43 -6.01 18.43
CA CYS A 68 7.61 -7.17 17.57
C CYS A 68 7.82 -6.78 16.09
N THR A 69 8.15 -5.53 15.80
CA THR A 69 8.30 -5.03 14.43
C THR A 69 9.29 -5.85 13.62
N GLU A 70 10.48 -6.10 14.15
CA GLU A 70 11.54 -6.86 13.47
C GLU A 70 11.14 -8.33 13.28
N VAL A 71 10.47 -8.93 14.26
CA VAL A 71 9.96 -10.31 14.17
C VAL A 71 8.94 -10.42 13.03
N LEU A 72 8.02 -9.46 12.93
CA LEU A 72 7.03 -9.41 11.85
C LEU A 72 7.68 -9.17 10.49
N TYR A 73 8.73 -8.37 10.42
CA TYR A 73 9.48 -8.18 9.18
C TYR A 73 10.17 -9.48 8.74
N GLY A 74 10.84 -10.17 9.64
CA GLY A 74 11.46 -11.46 9.36
C GLY A 74 10.45 -12.52 8.87
N LEU A 75 9.29 -12.61 9.51
CA LEU A 75 8.21 -13.52 9.08
C LEU A 75 7.66 -13.19 7.69
N ARG A 76 7.68 -11.91 7.29
CA ARG A 76 7.19 -11.45 5.99
C ARG A 76 8.24 -11.40 4.90
N GLU A 77 9.50 -11.61 5.23
CA GLU A 77 10.62 -11.57 4.29
C GLU A 77 10.54 -12.71 3.27
N ILE A 78 10.23 -13.92 3.76
CA ILE A 78 10.10 -15.12 2.91
C ILE A 78 8.61 -15.37 2.63
N LYS A 79 8.22 -15.28 1.36
CA LYS A 79 6.84 -15.45 0.92
C LYS A 79 6.51 -16.92 0.68
N SER A 80 5.32 -17.33 1.10
CA SER A 80 4.75 -18.63 0.76
C SER A 80 4.40 -18.71 -0.74
N ASN A 81 4.17 -19.91 -1.25
CA ASN A 81 3.76 -20.11 -2.65
C ASN A 81 2.44 -19.38 -2.99
N TRP A 82 1.52 -19.31 -2.02
CA TRP A 82 0.27 -18.57 -2.21
C TRP A 82 0.53 -17.07 -2.32
N GLU A 83 1.35 -16.50 -1.45
CA GLU A 83 1.73 -15.08 -1.52
C GLU A 83 2.44 -14.75 -2.83
N LEU A 84 3.31 -15.64 -3.29
CA LEU A 84 3.96 -15.49 -4.60
C LEU A 84 2.96 -15.50 -5.75
N SER A 85 1.87 -16.28 -5.67
CA SER A 85 0.82 -16.23 -6.70
C SER A 85 0.07 -14.89 -6.70
N MET A 86 -0.21 -14.31 -5.53
CA MET A 86 -0.83 -12.98 -5.43
C MET A 86 0.07 -11.88 -6.00
N ILE A 87 1.38 -11.95 -5.74
CA ILE A 87 2.36 -11.00 -6.29
C ILE A 87 2.44 -11.14 -7.82
N LYS A 88 2.42 -12.36 -8.35
CA LYS A 88 2.42 -12.60 -9.80
C LYS A 88 1.16 -12.05 -10.46
N GLU A 89 -0.01 -12.29 -9.88
CA GLU A 89 -1.27 -11.73 -10.38
C GLU A 89 -1.25 -10.20 -10.37
N SER A 90 -0.69 -9.59 -9.33
CA SER A 90 -0.46 -8.15 -9.27
C SER A 90 0.46 -7.67 -10.41
N GLY A 91 1.54 -8.39 -10.68
CA GLY A 91 2.50 -8.09 -11.76
C GLY A 91 1.89 -8.18 -13.17
N GLU A 92 0.95 -9.11 -13.38
CA GLU A 92 0.21 -9.19 -14.66
C GLU A 92 -0.67 -7.95 -14.90
N VAL A 93 -1.24 -7.39 -13.85
CA VAL A 93 -1.98 -6.13 -13.97
C VAL A 93 -1.03 -4.98 -14.28
N ASN A 94 0.15 -4.89 -13.63
CA ASN A 94 1.17 -3.89 -13.97
C ASN A 94 1.54 -3.98 -15.46
N ARG A 95 1.77 -5.18 -15.98
CA ARG A 95 2.05 -5.39 -17.41
C ARG A 95 0.93 -4.82 -18.29
N SER A 96 -0.32 -5.11 -17.94
CA SER A 96 -1.48 -4.57 -18.69
C SER A 96 -1.57 -3.04 -18.61
N MET A 97 -1.18 -2.44 -17.48
CA MET A 97 -1.11 -0.98 -17.33
C MET A 97 -0.05 -0.37 -18.26
N PHE A 98 1.14 -0.97 -18.33
CA PHE A 98 2.18 -0.53 -19.27
C PHE A 98 1.75 -0.67 -20.74
N GLU A 99 1.13 -1.79 -21.09
CA GLU A 99 0.59 -2.01 -22.44
C GLU A 99 -0.45 -0.93 -22.80
N ALA A 100 -1.36 -0.62 -21.87
CA ALA A 100 -2.36 0.43 -22.09
C ALA A 100 -1.72 1.82 -22.28
N ILE A 101 -0.70 2.18 -21.48
CA ILE A 101 0.06 3.42 -21.67
C ILE A 101 0.69 3.46 -23.07
N ARG A 102 1.42 2.41 -23.46
CA ARG A 102 2.05 2.28 -24.76
C ARG A 102 1.05 2.46 -25.90
N ASP A 103 -0.04 1.72 -25.83
CA ASP A 103 -1.07 1.63 -26.89
C ASP A 103 -1.91 2.91 -26.96
N SER A 104 -1.95 3.69 -25.89
CA SER A 104 -2.63 4.99 -25.85
C SER A 104 -1.97 6.06 -26.75
N GLY A 105 -0.75 5.85 -27.21
CA GLY A 105 -0.04 6.76 -28.08
C GLY A 105 0.26 8.12 -27.41
N GLY A 106 1.11 8.15 -26.41
CA GLY A 106 1.32 9.25 -25.48
C GLY A 106 1.68 10.64 -26.05
N LEU A 107 2.14 10.75 -27.31
CA LEU A 107 2.57 12.02 -27.89
C LEU A 107 1.49 13.10 -27.81
N GLY A 108 1.82 14.24 -27.21
CA GLY A 108 0.92 15.37 -27.01
C GLY A 108 -0.03 15.27 -25.81
N LYS A 109 -0.16 14.10 -25.21
CA LYS A 109 -0.90 13.92 -23.94
C LYS A 109 -0.12 14.48 -22.77
N THR A 110 -0.82 14.86 -21.73
CA THR A 110 -0.21 15.22 -20.45
C THR A 110 0.16 13.95 -19.67
N GLU A 111 1.08 14.10 -18.73
CA GLU A 111 1.44 13.03 -17.80
C GLU A 111 0.21 12.50 -17.03
N LEU A 112 -0.69 13.39 -16.60
CA LEU A 112 -1.95 13.03 -15.94
C LEU A 112 -2.90 12.23 -16.83
N GLU A 113 -3.02 12.57 -18.12
CA GLU A 113 -3.84 11.81 -19.06
C GLU A 113 -3.28 10.40 -19.25
N MET A 114 -1.96 10.26 -19.31
CA MET A 114 -1.33 8.93 -19.39
C MET A 114 -1.46 8.14 -18.10
N ALA A 115 -1.32 8.79 -16.94
CA ALA A 115 -1.55 8.17 -15.65
C ALA A 115 -3.00 7.68 -15.53
N GLY A 116 -3.97 8.47 -16.00
CA GLY A 116 -5.38 8.10 -16.06
C GLY A 116 -5.64 6.81 -16.84
N VAL A 117 -4.94 6.60 -17.96
CA VAL A 117 -5.05 5.36 -18.75
C VAL A 117 -4.62 4.14 -17.94
N ALA A 118 -3.48 4.21 -17.26
CA ALA A 118 -3.01 3.13 -16.41
C ALA A 118 -3.92 2.90 -15.19
N GLU A 119 -4.41 3.98 -14.60
CA GLU A 119 -5.34 3.89 -13.47
C GLU A 119 -6.67 3.24 -13.81
N GLU A 120 -7.20 3.46 -15.00
CA GLU A 120 -8.41 2.80 -15.49
C GLU A 120 -8.23 1.28 -15.48
N VAL A 121 -7.12 0.80 -16.05
CA VAL A 121 -6.78 -0.63 -16.06
C VAL A 121 -6.68 -1.19 -14.64
N SER A 122 -5.95 -0.51 -13.78
CA SER A 122 -5.76 -0.95 -12.39
C SER A 122 -7.08 -0.98 -11.62
N ARG A 123 -7.95 0.02 -11.79
CA ARG A 123 -9.27 0.08 -11.13
C ARG A 123 -10.21 -1.01 -11.63
N SER A 124 -10.28 -1.22 -12.92
CA SER A 124 -11.10 -2.28 -13.52
C SER A 124 -10.61 -3.68 -13.16
N SER A 125 -9.30 -3.81 -12.85
CA SER A 125 -8.70 -5.04 -12.33
C SER A 125 -8.88 -5.25 -10.82
N GLY A 126 -9.68 -4.42 -10.15
CA GLY A 126 -10.08 -4.62 -8.74
C GLY A 126 -9.28 -3.82 -7.72
N PHE A 127 -8.43 -2.86 -8.13
CA PHE A 127 -7.75 -2.00 -7.17
C PHE A 127 -8.73 -1.02 -6.52
N GLY A 128 -9.00 -1.22 -5.24
CA GLY A 128 -9.97 -0.42 -4.48
C GLY A 128 -9.36 0.62 -3.56
N GLY A 129 -8.04 0.68 -3.40
CA GLY A 129 -7.40 1.43 -2.32
C GLY A 129 -6.28 2.35 -2.74
N ARG A 130 -5.57 2.84 -1.74
CA ARG A 130 -4.33 3.60 -1.85
C ARG A 130 -3.16 2.74 -1.38
N ILE A 131 -1.99 2.99 -1.92
CA ILE A 131 -0.76 2.38 -1.42
C ILE A 131 -0.26 3.22 -0.27
N ARG A 132 0.03 2.56 0.85
CA ARG A 132 0.62 3.19 2.01
C ARG A 132 2.10 2.92 2.06
N MET A 133 2.89 3.97 2.08
CA MET A 133 4.33 3.88 2.27
C MET A 133 4.68 3.60 3.72
N ARG A 134 5.85 2.98 3.95
CA ARG A 134 6.36 2.74 5.31
C ARG A 134 6.77 4.00 6.04
N LYS A 135 7.20 5.02 5.33
CA LYS A 135 7.65 6.29 5.91
C LYS A 135 6.52 7.31 5.92
N TRP A 136 6.38 8.04 7.02
CA TRP A 136 5.48 9.17 7.16
C TRP A 136 6.00 10.36 6.33
N PRO A 137 5.12 11.13 5.69
CA PRO A 137 3.65 11.23 5.79
C PRO A 137 2.86 10.57 4.63
N MET A 138 3.18 9.44 4.15
CA MET A 138 3.09 9.06 2.76
C MET A 138 1.85 8.27 2.34
N ASP A 139 0.90 8.97 1.75
CA ASP A 139 0.13 8.42 0.65
C ASP A 139 0.96 8.63 -0.64
N CYS A 140 1.39 7.57 -1.30
CA CYS A 140 2.08 7.66 -2.58
C CYS A 140 1.08 7.54 -3.71
N ASP A 141 1.28 8.35 -4.75
CA ASP A 141 0.63 8.10 -6.02
C ASP A 141 1.19 6.78 -6.59
N ARG A 142 0.32 5.96 -7.14
CA ARG A 142 0.67 4.61 -7.62
C ARG A 142 0.99 4.54 -9.10
N VAL A 143 0.75 5.62 -9.82
CA VAL A 143 1.10 5.77 -11.22
C VAL A 143 1.81 7.10 -11.39
N VAL A 144 3.13 7.03 -11.39
CA VAL A 144 3.97 8.19 -11.65
C VAL A 144 4.39 8.17 -13.11
N ILE A 145 4.02 9.21 -13.82
CA ILE A 145 4.48 9.46 -15.19
C ILE A 145 5.18 10.80 -15.21
N ALA A 146 6.43 10.82 -15.65
CA ALA A 146 7.23 12.01 -15.71
C ALA A 146 7.94 12.11 -17.08
N ALA A 147 7.60 13.14 -17.87
CA ALA A 147 8.07 13.32 -19.23
C ALA A 147 9.13 14.42 -19.33
N GLY A 148 10.22 14.15 -20.05
CA GLY A 148 11.26 15.11 -20.34
C GLY A 148 11.82 15.76 -19.07
N ARG A 149 11.70 17.10 -18.94
CA ARG A 149 12.20 17.85 -17.78
C ARG A 149 11.54 17.47 -16.44
N SER A 150 10.28 17.05 -16.47
CA SER A 150 9.58 16.59 -15.27
C SER A 150 10.26 15.37 -14.66
N GLY A 151 10.76 14.45 -15.49
CA GLY A 151 11.52 13.29 -15.04
C GLY A 151 12.87 13.60 -14.40
N GLY A 152 13.41 14.81 -14.61
CA GLY A 152 14.64 15.28 -13.98
C GLY A 152 14.44 15.93 -12.61
N VAL A 153 13.22 16.08 -12.14
CA VAL A 153 12.91 16.65 -10.82
C VAL A 153 12.95 15.53 -9.77
N PRO A 154 13.89 15.59 -8.80
CA PRO A 154 14.00 14.56 -7.78
C PRO A 154 12.80 14.58 -6.82
N SER A 155 12.51 13.44 -6.21
CA SER A 155 11.58 13.39 -5.09
C SER A 155 12.18 14.07 -3.87
N TYR A 156 11.34 14.60 -2.98
CA TYR A 156 11.76 15.19 -1.69
C TYR A 156 11.83 14.13 -0.58
N PHE A 157 11.64 12.87 -0.90
CA PHE A 157 11.69 11.75 0.03
C PHE A 157 12.35 10.53 -0.63
N ASP A 158 12.40 9.42 0.05
CA ASP A 158 13.03 8.18 -0.39
C ASP A 158 12.15 7.46 -1.45
N SER A 159 12.12 8.03 -2.64
CA SER A 159 11.47 7.48 -3.82
C SER A 159 12.38 7.67 -5.03
N ALA A 160 12.41 6.70 -5.92
CA ALA A 160 13.21 6.73 -7.14
C ALA A 160 12.73 7.81 -8.13
N VAL A 161 11.45 8.16 -8.09
CA VAL A 161 10.81 9.05 -9.07
C VAL A 161 10.21 10.26 -8.40
N GLY A 162 10.49 11.44 -8.96
CA GLY A 162 9.92 12.71 -8.52
C GLY A 162 8.76 13.16 -9.40
N GLY A 163 9.06 13.99 -10.38
CA GLY A 163 8.07 14.69 -11.21
C GLY A 163 7.65 16.03 -10.62
N LEU A 164 6.92 16.80 -11.40
CA LEU A 164 6.44 18.13 -10.99
C LEU A 164 5.10 18.07 -10.24
N GLY A 165 4.33 17.00 -10.42
CA GLY A 165 3.00 16.90 -9.87
C GLY A 165 1.99 17.86 -10.47
N ALA A 166 0.76 17.80 -9.98
CA ALA A 166 -0.35 18.59 -10.50
C ALA A 166 -0.54 19.93 -9.76
N SER A 167 0.01 20.08 -8.56
CA SER A 167 -0.14 21.28 -7.73
C SER A 167 0.87 21.32 -6.60
N PRO A 168 1.06 22.45 -5.91
CA PRO A 168 1.94 22.53 -4.73
C PRO A 168 1.55 21.58 -3.59
N VAL A 169 0.29 21.14 -3.51
CA VAL A 169 -0.21 20.18 -2.52
C VAL A 169 -0.02 18.74 -3.00
N SER A 170 0.13 18.54 -4.31
CA SER A 170 0.45 17.27 -4.97
C SER A 170 1.68 17.52 -5.86
N SER A 171 2.82 17.71 -5.22
CA SER A 171 4.07 18.18 -5.84
C SER A 171 4.98 17.03 -6.31
N LEU A 172 4.42 15.84 -6.50
CA LEU A 172 5.08 14.64 -6.99
C LEU A 172 4.20 13.93 -8.00
N GLY A 173 4.84 13.10 -8.82
CA GLY A 173 4.14 12.28 -9.80
C GLY A 173 3.74 13.06 -11.04
N ALA A 174 2.70 12.58 -11.70
CA ALA A 174 2.22 13.11 -12.95
C ALA A 174 1.64 14.52 -12.82
N GLY A 175 1.98 15.36 -13.79
CA GLY A 175 1.53 16.73 -13.87
C GLY A 175 0.94 17.08 -15.25
N PHE A 176 0.93 18.37 -15.57
CA PHE A 176 0.41 18.89 -16.83
C PHE A 176 1.48 18.97 -17.95
N ALA A 177 2.71 18.50 -17.70
CA ALA A 177 3.71 18.42 -18.74
C ALA A 177 3.25 17.49 -19.86
N LYS A 178 3.49 17.89 -21.11
CA LYS A 178 3.09 17.12 -22.29
C LYS A 178 4.25 16.27 -22.77
N VAL A 179 3.95 15.03 -23.12
CA VAL A 179 4.89 14.13 -23.79
C VAL A 179 5.23 14.69 -25.18
N ARG A 180 6.53 14.80 -25.46
CA ARG A 180 7.05 15.31 -26.72
C ARG A 180 7.89 14.27 -27.43
N GLN A 181 8.03 14.43 -28.71
CA GLN A 181 8.87 13.57 -29.54
C GLN A 181 10.34 13.68 -29.09
N ASN A 182 11.03 12.53 -29.05
CA ASN A 182 12.43 12.42 -28.66
C ASN A 182 12.74 12.82 -27.19
N GLU A 183 11.75 12.91 -26.35
CA GLU A 183 11.94 13.06 -24.90
C GLU A 183 11.66 11.72 -24.18
N PRO A 184 12.46 11.36 -23.17
CA PRO A 184 12.20 10.16 -22.37
C PRO A 184 10.91 10.36 -21.55
N VAL A 185 10.17 9.27 -21.36
CA VAL A 185 9.04 9.22 -20.44
C VAL A 185 9.35 8.14 -19.41
N LEU A 186 9.41 8.56 -18.17
CA LEU A 186 9.58 7.65 -17.05
C LEU A 186 8.17 7.22 -16.59
N VAL A 187 8.01 5.93 -16.36
CA VAL A 187 6.76 5.33 -15.90
C VAL A 187 7.08 4.43 -14.72
N ASP A 188 6.48 4.73 -13.60
CA ASP A 188 6.62 3.97 -12.35
C ASP A 188 5.21 3.60 -11.88
N ILE A 189 4.95 2.31 -11.79
CA ILE A 189 3.60 1.79 -11.58
C ILE A 189 3.58 0.80 -10.43
N VAL A 190 2.65 1.03 -9.50
CA VAL A 190 2.39 0.13 -8.40
C VAL A 190 0.96 -0.37 -8.44
N HIS A 191 0.78 -1.69 -8.37
CA HIS A 191 -0.53 -2.31 -8.21
C HIS A 191 -0.60 -3.14 -6.94
N LEU A 192 -1.79 -3.24 -6.38
CA LEU A 192 -2.07 -4.00 -5.17
C LEU A 192 -3.18 -5.02 -5.46
N HIS A 193 -2.84 -6.30 -5.43
CA HIS A 193 -3.79 -7.39 -5.55
C HIS A 193 -3.93 -8.14 -4.23
N ARG A 194 -5.12 -8.16 -3.64
CA ARG A 194 -5.43 -8.85 -2.37
C ARG A 194 -4.46 -8.53 -1.22
N GLY A 195 -3.92 -7.31 -1.19
CA GLY A 195 -2.96 -6.88 -0.16
C GLY A 195 -1.48 -7.09 -0.51
N TYR A 196 -1.17 -7.68 -1.66
CA TYR A 196 0.19 -7.89 -2.15
C TYR A 196 0.52 -6.91 -3.26
N VAL A 197 1.66 -6.27 -3.12
CA VAL A 197 2.13 -5.20 -4.00
C VAL A 197 3.04 -5.77 -5.07
N SER A 198 2.87 -5.28 -6.30
CA SER A 198 3.87 -5.32 -7.35
C SER A 198 4.25 -3.92 -7.75
N ASP A 199 5.51 -3.70 -8.02
CA ASP A 199 6.12 -2.40 -8.31
C ASP A 199 7.08 -2.56 -9.49
N CYS A 200 7.07 -1.63 -10.45
CA CYS A 200 7.96 -1.64 -11.62
C CYS A 200 7.99 -0.30 -12.40
#